data_09f09faf2764d301adea02985d2bb4ee
#
_entry.id   09f09faf2764d301adea02985d2bb4ee
#
_cell.length_a   1.000
_cell.length_b   1.000
_cell.length_c   1.000
_cell.angle_alpha   90.00
_cell.angle_beta   90.00
_cell.angle_gamma   90.00
#
_symmetry.space_group_name_H-M   'P 1'
#
loop_
_entity.id
_entity.type
_entity.pdbx_description
1 polymer ?
#
loop_
_entity_poly.entity_id
_entity_poly.type
_entity_poly.pdbx_seq_one_letter_code
_entity_poly.pdbx_strand_id
1 'polypeptide(L)'
;MLFRSSAGNPGAPAAAGGRGNNVNNRRYGGDIQGVREELPYLRSLGVTCLYLNPVFKSPSLHKYDTTDYRHVDDNFGYAGDLAELTGETEDPATWKWSKSDKLMLDFVAEAHRQGFKVVLDGVFNHAGSQFGPFLDVRQNAKNSKFADWFNISNWDPVTWISFGGRAGGNMPELKKDPVTGLAPGPRDYVLNITKRWLAPGGDASRGVDGFRLDYAQNVPRVFWVTYRKFVKSVKPDAYIAGEIWTPATSYLAGDAWDATMQYPFANAVQAFFIGGSQKPITATVFAERLRQFNIIYPFQVSLDQMNLLDSHDTDRWASRFVNANHPAPEDPNPTGRGGRRPYNTSKPTELEWQRMEQSIAVQMTYVGAPMVYYGDEVGMWGATDPDDRQPMIWKDLAPYDDPEVTFNQELFDRYVRLIAIHHRFAALQTGFAHTLLADDARNLLAYSRDLGDAHIYVAINKSETAQSVDLTIGPPDKDYAMIDWLDPAQAVVQNAAAKTPDERPQIQAVSRVKPAVTAHKGKATISLKPWGAMILAPASAH
;
A
#
# COMPACT_ATOMS: atom_id res chain seq x y z
N MET A 1 7.08 -1.82 -9.16
CA MET A 1 7.17 -3.30 -9.12
C MET A 1 8.38 -3.72 -8.31
N LEU A 2 8.16 -4.28 -7.14
CA LEU A 2 9.20 -4.88 -6.29
C LEU A 2 9.89 -6.10 -6.92
N PHE A 3 9.46 -6.50 -8.10
CA PHE A 3 9.99 -7.68 -8.74
C PHE A 3 11.40 -7.41 -9.27
N ARG A 4 12.39 -8.07 -8.68
CA ARG A 4 13.74 -8.18 -9.21
C ARG A 4 13.78 -9.30 -10.25
N SER A 5 14.56 -9.13 -11.32
CA SER A 5 14.88 -10.23 -12.22
C SER A 5 15.81 -11.22 -11.50
N SER A 6 15.45 -12.50 -11.44
CA SER A 6 16.32 -13.53 -10.89
C SER A 6 17.63 -13.64 -11.69
N ALA A 7 18.71 -13.98 -11.01
CA ALA A 7 20.00 -14.21 -11.65
C ALA A 7 19.87 -15.34 -12.69
N GLY A 8 19.76 -14.98 -13.96
CA GLY A 8 19.56 -15.92 -15.07
C GLY A 8 18.60 -15.43 -16.15
N ASN A 9 17.91 -14.31 -15.94
CA ASN A 9 17.13 -13.67 -16.99
C ASN A 9 17.90 -12.46 -17.57
N PRO A 10 18.70 -12.63 -18.66
CA PRO A 10 19.60 -11.61 -19.20
C PRO A 10 18.89 -10.44 -19.92
N GLY A 11 17.56 -10.37 -19.85
CA GLY A 11 16.77 -9.40 -20.57
C GLY A 11 16.38 -8.14 -19.79
N ALA A 12 16.79 -8.00 -18.53
CA ALA A 12 16.56 -6.77 -17.78
C ALA A 12 17.63 -5.74 -18.14
N PRO A 13 17.30 -4.65 -18.84
CA PRO A 13 18.28 -3.57 -18.99
C PRO A 13 18.45 -2.87 -17.64
N ALA A 14 19.69 -2.56 -17.35
CA ALA A 14 20.12 -1.70 -16.26
C ALA A 14 19.68 -0.23 -16.47
N ALA A 15 18.41 0.02 -16.57
CA ALA A 15 17.85 1.36 -16.79
C ALA A 15 16.65 1.61 -15.89
N ALA A 16 16.87 1.61 -14.59
CA ALA A 16 16.06 2.42 -13.72
C ALA A 16 16.50 3.87 -13.93
N GLY A 17 15.68 4.71 -14.52
CA GLY A 17 16.01 6.14 -14.67
C GLY A 17 15.86 6.73 -16.06
N GLY A 18 15.48 5.96 -17.05
CA GLY A 18 15.12 6.51 -18.37
C GLY A 18 13.80 7.30 -18.25
N ARG A 19 13.91 8.56 -17.91
CA ARG A 19 12.76 9.48 -17.94
C ARG A 19 12.32 9.68 -19.37
N GLY A 20 11.05 9.35 -19.61
CA GLY A 20 10.40 9.59 -20.90
C GLY A 20 10.66 8.49 -21.92
N ASN A 21 9.59 7.91 -22.35
CA ASN A 21 9.32 6.97 -23.43
C ASN A 21 9.31 5.48 -23.02
N ASN A 22 8.07 5.00 -22.84
CA ASN A 22 7.69 3.58 -22.91
C ASN A 22 7.75 2.73 -21.64
N VAL A 23 7.65 3.29 -20.44
CA VAL A 23 7.37 2.51 -19.23
C VAL A 23 6.13 1.61 -19.45
N ASN A 24 5.13 2.11 -20.17
CA ASN A 24 3.85 1.45 -20.45
C ASN A 24 3.93 0.20 -21.32
N ASN A 25 4.99 0.04 -22.11
CA ASN A 25 5.08 -1.04 -23.11
C ASN A 25 6.28 -1.96 -22.88
N ARG A 26 7.02 -1.79 -21.77
CA ARG A 26 8.24 -2.52 -21.52
C ARG A 26 8.13 -3.39 -20.27
N ARG A 27 8.42 -4.67 -20.42
CA ARG A 27 8.65 -5.59 -19.30
C ARG A 27 10.11 -5.47 -18.85
N TYR A 28 10.31 -5.33 -17.55
CA TYR A 28 11.63 -5.14 -16.96
C TYR A 28 12.22 -6.44 -16.39
N GLY A 29 11.54 -7.57 -16.61
CA GLY A 29 12.03 -8.90 -16.25
C GLY A 29 11.87 -9.27 -14.77
N GLY A 30 11.24 -8.43 -13.95
CA GLY A 30 10.95 -8.78 -12.56
C GLY A 30 10.01 -9.98 -12.45
N ASP A 31 10.29 -10.92 -11.54
CA ASP A 31 9.58 -12.18 -11.36
C ASP A 31 9.42 -12.57 -9.89
N ILE A 32 8.64 -13.61 -9.62
CA ILE A 32 8.37 -14.09 -8.26
C ILE A 32 9.65 -14.58 -7.56
N GLN A 33 10.56 -15.21 -8.32
CA GLN A 33 11.82 -15.68 -7.76
C GLN A 33 12.67 -14.48 -7.28
N GLY A 34 12.69 -13.38 -8.04
CA GLY A 34 13.38 -12.15 -7.65
C GLY A 34 12.80 -11.52 -6.38
N VAL A 35 11.46 -11.51 -6.21
CA VAL A 35 10.86 -11.07 -4.93
C VAL A 35 11.29 -11.99 -3.79
N ARG A 36 11.32 -13.30 -4.02
CA ARG A 36 11.76 -14.29 -3.03
C ARG A 36 13.20 -14.07 -2.60
N GLU A 37 14.08 -13.73 -3.53
CA GLU A 37 15.49 -13.39 -3.26
C GLU A 37 15.63 -12.10 -2.43
N GLU A 38 14.67 -11.16 -2.55
CA GLU A 38 14.67 -9.88 -1.84
C GLU A 38 13.88 -9.90 -0.51
N LEU A 39 13.38 -11.05 -0.05
CA LEU A 39 12.79 -11.15 1.29
C LEU A 39 13.74 -10.69 2.41
N PRO A 40 15.07 -10.92 2.35
CA PRO A 40 16.02 -10.35 3.32
C PRO A 40 16.03 -8.82 3.34
N TYR A 41 15.95 -8.16 2.18
CA TYR A 41 15.83 -6.70 2.09
C TYR A 41 14.53 -6.21 2.75
N LEU A 42 13.40 -6.81 2.40
CA LEU A 42 12.09 -6.46 2.98
C LEU A 42 12.05 -6.69 4.49
N ARG A 43 12.72 -7.74 4.98
CA ARG A 43 12.88 -7.99 6.42
C ARG A 43 13.75 -6.92 7.07
N SER A 44 14.85 -6.50 6.44
CA SER A 44 15.73 -5.43 6.94
C SER A 44 15.03 -4.08 6.99
N LEU A 45 14.06 -3.84 6.11
CA LEU A 45 13.17 -2.67 6.18
C LEU A 45 12.20 -2.77 7.39
N GLY A 46 11.86 -3.98 7.82
CA GLY A 46 11.00 -4.21 8.98
C GLY A 46 9.53 -4.46 8.65
N VAL A 47 9.15 -4.51 7.37
CA VAL A 47 7.75 -4.75 6.96
C VAL A 47 7.28 -6.17 7.32
N THR A 48 5.98 -6.34 7.51
CA THR A 48 5.36 -7.58 7.98
C THR A 48 4.35 -8.18 7.01
N CYS A 49 3.89 -7.40 6.04
CA CYS A 49 2.91 -7.81 5.05
C CYS A 49 3.33 -7.34 3.66
N LEU A 50 3.19 -8.21 2.68
CA LEU A 50 3.48 -7.94 1.28
C LEU A 50 2.16 -7.93 0.51
N TYR A 51 1.74 -6.75 0.05
CA TYR A 51 0.64 -6.61 -0.89
C TYR A 51 1.19 -6.61 -2.32
N LEU A 52 0.75 -7.56 -3.12
CA LEU A 52 1.13 -7.70 -4.52
C LEU A 52 0.00 -7.21 -5.43
N ASN A 53 0.32 -6.28 -6.33
CA ASN A 53 -0.55 -5.92 -7.46
C ASN A 53 -0.89 -7.19 -8.28
N PRO A 54 -1.86 -7.13 -9.23
CA PRO A 54 -2.34 -8.35 -9.89
C PRO A 54 -1.22 -9.21 -10.45
N VAL A 55 -1.24 -10.50 -10.14
CA VAL A 55 -0.25 -11.49 -10.55
C VAL A 55 -0.76 -12.48 -11.58
N PHE A 56 -2.07 -12.46 -11.85
CA PHE A 56 -2.72 -13.45 -12.71
C PHE A 56 -2.46 -13.22 -14.19
N LYS A 57 -2.68 -14.23 -15.01
CA LYS A 57 -2.45 -14.19 -16.47
C LYS A 57 -3.17 -13.03 -17.12
N SER A 58 -2.41 -12.19 -17.84
CA SER A 58 -2.91 -10.98 -18.48
C SER A 58 -1.99 -10.54 -19.61
N PRO A 59 -2.52 -9.96 -20.70
CA PRO A 59 -1.72 -9.44 -21.80
C PRO A 59 -0.97 -8.16 -21.43
N SER A 60 -1.50 -7.33 -20.51
CA SER A 60 -0.90 -6.06 -20.14
C SER A 60 0.20 -6.18 -19.10
N LEU A 61 0.96 -5.10 -18.93
CA LEU A 61 1.98 -4.98 -17.87
C LEU A 61 1.35 -4.81 -16.50
N HIS A 62 0.26 -4.03 -16.41
CA HIS A 62 -0.43 -3.74 -15.16
C HIS A 62 -1.29 -4.91 -14.64
N LYS A 63 -1.68 -5.84 -15.52
CA LYS A 63 -2.43 -7.08 -15.25
C LYS A 63 -3.84 -6.91 -14.69
N TYR A 64 -4.39 -5.70 -14.70
CA TYR A 64 -5.79 -5.47 -14.34
C TYR A 64 -6.79 -5.99 -15.40
N ASP A 65 -6.35 -6.32 -16.61
CA ASP A 65 -7.12 -6.99 -17.66
C ASP A 65 -6.89 -8.52 -17.64
N THR A 66 -7.13 -9.13 -16.47
CA THR A 66 -6.90 -10.55 -16.22
C THR A 66 -7.65 -11.44 -17.21
N THR A 67 -6.95 -12.38 -17.83
CA THR A 67 -7.50 -13.35 -18.78
C THR A 67 -7.63 -14.77 -18.21
N ASP A 68 -6.94 -15.05 -17.13
CA ASP A 68 -7.08 -16.29 -16.37
C ASP A 68 -6.70 -16.09 -14.90
N TYR A 69 -7.68 -16.15 -14.01
CA TYR A 69 -7.48 -15.99 -12.57
C TYR A 69 -6.99 -17.26 -11.89
N ARG A 70 -7.04 -18.38 -12.59
CA ARG A 70 -6.60 -19.69 -12.06
C ARG A 70 -5.08 -19.73 -11.92
N HIS A 71 -4.36 -18.98 -12.78
CA HIS A 71 -2.94 -19.07 -12.96
C HIS A 71 -2.23 -17.73 -12.78
N VAL A 72 -1.08 -17.82 -12.14
CA VAL A 72 -0.07 -16.75 -12.17
C VAL A 72 0.39 -16.55 -13.62
N ASP A 73 0.61 -15.30 -14.02
CA ASP A 73 1.16 -14.98 -15.32
C ASP A 73 2.54 -15.62 -15.49
N ASP A 74 2.72 -16.40 -16.54
CA ASP A 74 3.97 -17.12 -16.84
C ASP A 74 5.19 -16.21 -17.05
N ASN A 75 4.96 -14.90 -17.28
CA ASN A 75 6.03 -13.90 -17.27
C ASN A 75 6.61 -13.63 -15.86
N PHE A 76 5.88 -13.99 -14.81
CA PHE A 76 6.36 -13.90 -13.43
C PHE A 76 6.99 -15.19 -12.91
N GLY A 77 7.01 -16.25 -13.75
CA GLY A 77 7.56 -17.54 -13.39
C GLY A 77 8.23 -18.22 -14.59
N TYR A 78 7.62 -19.26 -15.09
CA TYR A 78 8.17 -20.09 -16.18
C TYR A 78 7.44 -19.79 -17.48
N ALA A 79 8.05 -19.00 -18.34
CA ALA A 79 7.48 -18.59 -19.62
C ALA A 79 7.01 -19.80 -20.46
N GLY A 80 5.76 -19.74 -20.90
CA GLY A 80 5.14 -20.78 -21.72
C GLY A 80 4.55 -21.97 -20.95
N ASP A 81 4.70 -22.08 -19.62
CA ASP A 81 4.22 -23.23 -18.86
C ASP A 81 2.68 -23.38 -18.86
N LEU A 82 1.95 -22.29 -19.09
CA LEU A 82 0.49 -22.33 -19.19
C LEU A 82 0.00 -23.01 -20.48
N ALA A 83 0.82 -23.04 -21.52
CA ALA A 83 0.48 -23.73 -22.77
C ALA A 83 0.41 -25.27 -22.59
N GLU A 84 1.05 -25.80 -21.55
CA GLU A 84 1.02 -27.22 -21.20
C GLU A 84 -0.31 -27.62 -20.51
N LEU A 85 -1.12 -26.66 -20.03
CA LEU A 85 -2.36 -26.89 -19.30
C LEU A 85 -3.53 -27.01 -20.30
N THR A 86 -4.01 -28.22 -20.49
CA THR A 86 -5.12 -28.50 -21.40
C THR A 86 -6.30 -29.10 -20.63
N GLY A 87 -7.53 -28.90 -21.15
CA GLY A 87 -8.75 -29.49 -20.60
C GLY A 87 -9.29 -28.81 -19.34
N GLU A 88 -8.78 -27.67 -18.96
CA GLU A 88 -9.34 -26.87 -17.89
C GLU A 88 -10.58 -26.09 -18.37
N THR A 89 -11.55 -26.01 -17.48
CA THR A 89 -12.79 -25.26 -17.68
C THR A 89 -13.02 -24.33 -16.48
N GLU A 90 -14.20 -23.74 -16.36
CA GLU A 90 -14.59 -22.96 -15.18
C GLU A 90 -14.94 -23.85 -13.97
N ASP A 91 -15.04 -25.17 -14.16
CA ASP A 91 -15.22 -26.13 -13.08
C ASP A 91 -13.91 -26.32 -12.29
N PRO A 92 -13.88 -25.99 -10.98
CA PRO A 92 -12.69 -26.16 -10.14
C PRO A 92 -12.09 -27.57 -10.13
N ALA A 93 -12.91 -28.61 -10.40
CA ALA A 93 -12.43 -29.99 -10.47
C ALA A 93 -11.45 -30.23 -11.62
N THR A 94 -11.47 -29.38 -12.65
CA THR A 94 -10.59 -29.49 -13.82
C THR A 94 -9.27 -28.71 -13.65
N TRP A 95 -9.15 -27.86 -12.61
CA TRP A 95 -8.03 -26.93 -12.45
C TRP A 95 -6.74 -27.64 -12.03
N LYS A 96 -5.67 -27.23 -12.65
CA LYS A 96 -4.32 -27.73 -12.42
C LYS A 96 -3.46 -26.65 -11.78
N TRP A 97 -2.25 -27.00 -11.40
CA TRP A 97 -1.22 -26.09 -10.92
C TRP A 97 -0.07 -26.07 -11.92
N SER A 98 0.17 -24.90 -12.54
CA SER A 98 1.33 -24.67 -13.40
C SER A 98 2.64 -24.68 -12.59
N LYS A 99 3.79 -24.59 -13.28
CA LYS A 99 5.08 -24.38 -12.60
C LYS A 99 5.14 -23.00 -11.97
N SER A 100 4.60 -21.98 -12.63
CA SER A 100 4.51 -20.60 -12.12
C SER A 100 3.61 -20.49 -10.89
N ASP A 101 2.48 -21.21 -10.88
CA ASP A 101 1.61 -21.28 -9.69
C ASP A 101 2.33 -21.91 -8.49
N LYS A 102 3.06 -23.02 -8.72
CA LYS A 102 3.85 -23.67 -7.67
C LYS A 102 4.93 -22.76 -7.13
N LEU A 103 5.61 -22.01 -8.01
CA LEU A 103 6.60 -20.99 -7.60
C LEU A 103 5.96 -19.93 -6.70
N MET A 104 4.73 -19.48 -7.02
CA MET A 104 4.00 -18.54 -6.15
C MET A 104 3.68 -19.16 -4.79
N LEU A 105 3.23 -20.42 -4.75
CA LEU A 105 2.97 -21.10 -3.49
C LEU A 105 4.25 -21.34 -2.67
N ASP A 106 5.37 -21.62 -3.32
CA ASP A 106 6.68 -21.71 -2.66
C ASP A 106 7.14 -20.36 -2.12
N PHE A 107 6.90 -19.28 -2.85
CA PHE A 107 7.14 -17.91 -2.37
C PHE A 107 6.27 -17.60 -1.14
N VAL A 108 4.98 -17.90 -1.16
CA VAL A 108 4.08 -17.69 -0.01
C VAL A 108 4.57 -18.49 1.21
N ALA A 109 4.94 -19.75 1.02
CA ALA A 109 5.48 -20.59 2.09
C ALA A 109 6.80 -20.03 2.66
N GLU A 110 7.69 -19.51 1.80
CA GLU A 110 8.93 -18.87 2.24
C GLU A 110 8.66 -17.56 2.98
N ALA A 111 7.76 -16.72 2.46
CA ALA A 111 7.35 -15.49 3.10
C ALA A 111 6.79 -15.75 4.51
N HIS A 112 5.92 -16.75 4.66
CA HIS A 112 5.39 -17.18 5.96
C HIS A 112 6.49 -17.64 6.92
N ARG A 113 7.45 -18.45 6.44
CA ARG A 113 8.60 -18.88 7.27
C ARG A 113 9.46 -17.70 7.72
N GLN A 114 9.48 -16.62 6.96
CA GLN A 114 10.18 -15.39 7.30
C GLN A 114 9.29 -14.36 8.05
N GLY A 115 8.10 -14.77 8.47
CA GLY A 115 7.18 -13.95 9.28
C GLY A 115 6.44 -12.87 8.49
N PHE A 116 6.36 -12.99 7.16
CA PHE A 116 5.53 -12.10 6.34
C PHE A 116 4.14 -12.68 6.14
N LYS A 117 3.16 -11.81 5.95
CA LYS A 117 1.87 -12.09 5.36
C LYS A 117 1.89 -11.71 3.87
N VAL A 118 1.06 -12.37 3.06
CA VAL A 118 0.96 -12.10 1.62
C VAL A 118 -0.49 -11.84 1.25
N VAL A 119 -0.76 -10.66 0.67
CA VAL A 119 -2.06 -10.22 0.19
C VAL A 119 -2.01 -10.05 -1.33
N LEU A 120 -2.97 -10.64 -2.06
CA LEU A 120 -3.08 -10.50 -3.50
C LEU A 120 -4.10 -9.43 -3.89
N ASP A 121 -3.98 -8.93 -5.12
CA ASP A 121 -4.98 -8.06 -5.73
C ASP A 121 -6.07 -8.89 -6.41
N GLY A 122 -7.31 -8.70 -5.96
CA GLY A 122 -8.50 -9.36 -6.49
C GLY A 122 -9.27 -8.44 -7.44
N VAL A 123 -9.03 -8.57 -8.73
CA VAL A 123 -9.71 -7.81 -9.78
C VAL A 123 -11.05 -8.49 -10.11
N PHE A 124 -12.07 -8.25 -9.29
CA PHE A 124 -13.36 -8.97 -9.37
C PHE A 124 -14.52 -8.12 -9.90
N ASN A 125 -14.25 -6.88 -10.31
CA ASN A 125 -15.22 -6.02 -10.97
C ASN A 125 -15.36 -6.34 -12.47
N HIS A 126 -14.27 -6.72 -13.12
CA HIS A 126 -14.15 -6.93 -14.56
C HIS A 126 -13.15 -8.04 -14.87
N ALA A 127 -13.08 -8.45 -16.12
CA ALA A 127 -12.04 -9.36 -16.63
C ALA A 127 -11.37 -8.75 -17.86
N GLY A 128 -10.32 -9.36 -18.38
CA GLY A 128 -9.73 -8.98 -19.66
C GLY A 128 -10.59 -9.40 -20.85
N SER A 129 -10.52 -8.67 -21.96
CA SER A 129 -11.25 -9.00 -23.19
C SER A 129 -10.82 -10.31 -23.86
N GLN A 130 -9.72 -10.90 -23.38
CA GLN A 130 -9.24 -12.22 -23.81
C GLN A 130 -9.55 -13.31 -22.76
N PHE A 131 -10.34 -13.03 -21.75
CA PHE A 131 -10.84 -14.03 -20.80
C PHE A 131 -11.71 -15.05 -21.54
N GLY A 132 -11.45 -16.35 -21.34
CA GLY A 132 -12.09 -17.42 -22.09
C GLY A 132 -13.62 -17.34 -22.15
N PRO A 133 -14.34 -17.20 -21.02
CA PRO A 133 -15.78 -16.96 -21.01
C PRO A 133 -16.23 -15.74 -21.83
N PHE A 134 -15.45 -14.65 -21.86
CA PHE A 134 -15.79 -13.47 -22.64
C PHE A 134 -15.56 -13.69 -24.16
N LEU A 135 -14.51 -14.41 -24.53
CA LEU A 135 -14.28 -14.79 -25.94
C LEU A 135 -15.44 -15.67 -26.46
N ASP A 136 -15.92 -16.61 -25.65
CA ASP A 136 -17.10 -17.41 -26.01
C ASP A 136 -18.35 -16.54 -26.23
N VAL A 137 -18.59 -15.55 -25.34
CA VAL A 137 -19.70 -14.57 -25.52
C VAL A 137 -19.55 -13.77 -26.82
N ARG A 138 -18.34 -13.33 -27.15
CA ARG A 138 -18.09 -12.61 -28.39
C ARG A 138 -18.32 -13.45 -29.64
N GLN A 139 -18.04 -14.74 -29.57
CA GLN A 139 -18.19 -15.68 -30.68
C GLN A 139 -19.63 -16.18 -30.85
N ASN A 140 -20.30 -16.53 -29.75
CA ASN A 140 -21.58 -17.23 -29.73
C ASN A 140 -22.78 -16.32 -29.35
N ALA A 141 -22.52 -15.06 -29.00
CA ALA A 141 -23.52 -14.07 -28.57
C ALA A 141 -24.48 -14.66 -27.51
N LYS A 142 -25.78 -14.55 -27.71
CA LYS A 142 -26.81 -15.08 -26.79
C LYS A 142 -26.77 -16.59 -26.59
N ASN A 143 -26.14 -17.34 -27.50
CA ASN A 143 -26.02 -18.79 -27.44
C ASN A 143 -24.83 -19.25 -26.56
N SER A 144 -23.99 -18.30 -26.11
CA SER A 144 -22.91 -18.61 -25.18
C SER A 144 -23.46 -19.06 -23.84
N LYS A 145 -22.88 -20.14 -23.26
CA LYS A 145 -23.18 -20.56 -21.88
C LYS A 145 -22.78 -19.48 -20.84
N PHE A 146 -21.98 -18.50 -21.23
CA PHE A 146 -21.53 -17.37 -20.42
C PHE A 146 -22.25 -16.05 -20.74
N ALA A 147 -23.35 -16.10 -21.50
CA ALA A 147 -24.10 -14.90 -21.89
C ALA A 147 -24.50 -14.02 -20.69
N ASP A 148 -24.74 -14.66 -19.53
CA ASP A 148 -25.10 -13.98 -18.28
C ASP A 148 -23.91 -13.58 -17.38
N TRP A 149 -22.67 -13.71 -17.87
CA TRP A 149 -21.50 -13.37 -17.08
C TRP A 149 -21.06 -11.90 -17.18
N PHE A 150 -21.46 -11.21 -18.24
CA PHE A 150 -20.99 -9.86 -18.55
C PHE A 150 -22.13 -8.88 -18.80
N ASN A 151 -21.83 -7.59 -18.62
CA ASN A 151 -22.74 -6.51 -18.95
C ASN A 151 -22.77 -6.25 -20.46
N ILE A 152 -23.58 -7.01 -21.19
CA ILE A 152 -23.75 -6.86 -22.64
C ILE A 152 -24.82 -5.80 -22.92
N SER A 153 -24.45 -4.76 -23.66
CA SER A 153 -25.33 -3.65 -24.02
C SER A 153 -26.10 -3.88 -25.33
N ASN A 154 -25.52 -4.66 -26.24
CA ASN A 154 -26.18 -5.10 -27.49
C ASN A 154 -25.65 -6.46 -27.92
N TRP A 155 -26.49 -7.29 -28.56
CA TRP A 155 -26.14 -8.63 -28.96
C TRP A 155 -25.81 -8.79 -30.46
N ASP A 156 -26.16 -7.80 -31.28
CA ASP A 156 -25.86 -7.81 -32.72
C ASP A 156 -25.62 -6.37 -33.23
N PRO A 157 -24.35 -5.96 -33.46
CA PRO A 157 -23.13 -6.63 -33.03
C PRO A 157 -23.00 -6.71 -31.51
N VAL A 158 -22.25 -7.69 -30.98
CA VAL A 158 -22.01 -7.81 -29.54
C VAL A 158 -21.23 -6.59 -29.04
N THR A 159 -21.85 -5.81 -28.17
CA THR A 159 -21.23 -4.67 -27.47
C THR A 159 -21.43 -4.80 -25.95
N TRP A 160 -20.55 -4.24 -25.17
CA TRP A 160 -20.50 -4.43 -23.73
C TRP A 160 -20.10 -3.17 -22.96
N ILE A 161 -20.32 -3.18 -21.67
CA ILE A 161 -19.82 -2.17 -20.73
C ILE A 161 -18.49 -2.66 -20.16
N SER A 162 -17.49 -1.80 -20.19
CA SER A 162 -16.16 -2.02 -19.62
C SER A 162 -15.95 -1.18 -18.37
N PHE A 163 -14.82 -1.42 -17.71
CA PHE A 163 -14.32 -0.68 -16.56
C PHE A 163 -14.59 0.84 -16.69
N GLY A 164 -15.13 1.41 -15.62
CA GLY A 164 -15.52 2.82 -15.57
C GLY A 164 -16.80 3.14 -16.35
N GLY A 165 -17.63 2.15 -16.66
CA GLY A 165 -18.90 2.35 -17.38
C GLY A 165 -18.75 2.66 -18.87
N ARG A 166 -17.57 2.47 -19.46
CA ARG A 166 -17.29 2.79 -20.87
C ARG A 166 -17.89 1.74 -21.79
N ALA A 167 -18.41 2.17 -22.93
CA ALA A 167 -18.84 1.24 -23.98
C ALA A 167 -17.63 0.61 -24.69
N GLY A 168 -17.57 -0.70 -24.77
CA GLY A 168 -16.45 -1.44 -25.35
C GLY A 168 -15.17 -1.38 -24.49
N GLY A 169 -14.03 -1.71 -25.10
CA GLY A 169 -12.73 -1.71 -24.41
C GLY A 169 -12.26 -3.09 -24.00
N ASN A 170 -11.11 -3.14 -23.34
CA ASN A 170 -10.39 -4.40 -23.04
C ASN A 170 -10.66 -4.97 -21.65
N MET A 171 -11.53 -4.33 -20.84
CA MET A 171 -11.88 -4.76 -19.49
C MET A 171 -13.41 -4.88 -19.32
N PRO A 172 -14.08 -5.89 -19.95
CA PRO A 172 -15.52 -6.10 -19.82
C PRO A 172 -15.92 -6.33 -18.37
N GLU A 173 -16.93 -5.58 -17.90
CA GLU A 173 -17.45 -5.74 -16.55
C GLU A 173 -18.21 -7.06 -16.38
N LEU A 174 -17.98 -7.72 -15.24
CA LEU A 174 -18.81 -8.83 -14.79
C LEU A 174 -20.23 -8.34 -14.51
N LYS A 175 -21.21 -9.15 -14.87
CA LYS A 175 -22.63 -8.79 -14.75
C LYS A 175 -23.02 -8.62 -13.29
N LYS A 176 -23.49 -7.43 -12.95
CA LYS A 176 -24.04 -7.12 -11.63
C LYS A 176 -25.46 -7.65 -11.52
N ASP A 177 -25.80 -8.06 -10.31
CA ASP A 177 -27.13 -8.51 -9.91
C ASP A 177 -27.57 -7.76 -8.64
N PRO A 178 -28.74 -7.14 -8.61
CA PRO A 178 -29.16 -6.32 -7.47
C PRO A 178 -29.42 -7.13 -6.18
N VAL A 179 -29.65 -8.44 -6.28
CA VAL A 179 -29.95 -9.31 -5.14
C VAL A 179 -28.69 -10.02 -4.63
N THR A 180 -27.83 -10.51 -5.53
CA THR A 180 -26.65 -11.30 -5.20
C THR A 180 -25.33 -10.55 -5.40
N GLY A 181 -25.39 -9.34 -5.95
CA GLY A 181 -24.27 -8.46 -6.26
C GLY A 181 -23.57 -8.77 -7.56
N LEU A 182 -23.26 -10.02 -7.84
CA LEU A 182 -22.83 -10.54 -9.13
C LEU A 182 -23.81 -11.63 -9.59
N ALA A 183 -23.98 -11.78 -10.90
CA ALA A 183 -24.73 -12.88 -11.48
C ALA A 183 -24.14 -14.23 -11.01
N PRO A 184 -24.94 -15.32 -10.94
CA PRO A 184 -24.51 -16.59 -10.34
C PRO A 184 -23.19 -17.12 -10.90
N GLY A 185 -23.01 -17.14 -12.21
CA GLY A 185 -21.81 -17.68 -12.86
C GLY A 185 -20.51 -16.96 -12.43
N PRO A 186 -20.35 -15.66 -12.67
CA PRO A 186 -19.16 -14.92 -12.24
C PRO A 186 -19.01 -14.88 -10.71
N ARG A 187 -20.10 -14.83 -9.93
CA ARG A 187 -20.05 -14.93 -8.47
C ARG A 187 -19.36 -16.22 -8.02
N ASP A 188 -19.85 -17.36 -8.50
CA ASP A 188 -19.35 -18.66 -8.08
C ASP A 188 -17.90 -18.87 -8.55
N TYR A 189 -17.57 -18.39 -9.76
CA TYR A 189 -16.20 -18.40 -10.26
C TYR A 189 -15.25 -17.59 -9.36
N VAL A 190 -15.60 -16.35 -9.00
CA VAL A 190 -14.80 -15.51 -8.10
C VAL A 190 -14.59 -16.15 -6.73
N LEU A 191 -15.64 -16.75 -6.15
CA LEU A 191 -15.52 -17.46 -4.88
C LEU A 191 -14.58 -18.67 -4.99
N ASN A 192 -14.66 -19.45 -6.07
CA ASN A 192 -13.79 -20.60 -6.30
C ASN A 192 -12.32 -20.18 -6.51
N ILE A 193 -12.06 -19.11 -7.27
CA ILE A 193 -10.72 -18.52 -7.42
C ILE A 193 -10.18 -18.07 -6.06
N THR A 194 -10.98 -17.38 -5.29
CA THR A 194 -10.60 -16.93 -3.94
C THR A 194 -10.20 -18.12 -3.06
N LYS A 195 -11.00 -19.20 -3.06
CA LYS A 195 -10.68 -20.42 -2.31
C LYS A 195 -9.39 -21.08 -2.79
N ARG A 196 -9.17 -21.13 -4.13
CA ARG A 196 -7.96 -21.71 -4.72
C ARG A 196 -6.70 -21.11 -4.12
N TRP A 197 -6.66 -19.80 -3.97
CA TRP A 197 -5.48 -19.06 -3.48
C TRP A 197 -5.42 -18.93 -1.96
N LEU A 198 -6.57 -18.90 -1.26
CA LEU A 198 -6.59 -18.89 0.21
C LEU A 198 -6.29 -20.27 0.83
N ALA A 199 -6.69 -21.36 0.16
CA ALA A 199 -6.55 -22.71 0.68
C ALA A 199 -6.19 -23.69 -0.46
N PRO A 200 -4.96 -23.62 -1.00
CA PRO A 200 -4.52 -24.49 -2.09
C PRO A 200 -4.54 -25.96 -1.65
N GLY A 201 -5.27 -26.78 -2.42
CA GLY A 201 -5.49 -28.18 -2.06
C GLY A 201 -6.35 -28.39 -0.80
N GLY A 202 -7.06 -27.37 -0.34
CA GLY A 202 -7.87 -27.38 0.88
C GLY A 202 -7.13 -26.97 2.16
N ASP A 203 -5.83 -26.63 2.07
CA ASP A 203 -5.00 -26.25 3.22
C ASP A 203 -4.80 -24.73 3.27
N ALA A 204 -5.50 -24.05 4.19
CA ALA A 204 -5.43 -22.61 4.38
C ALA A 204 -4.07 -22.11 4.91
N SER A 205 -3.26 -22.98 5.52
CA SER A 205 -1.93 -22.61 6.00
C SER A 205 -0.92 -22.35 4.87
N ARG A 206 -1.20 -22.90 3.68
CA ARG A 206 -0.37 -22.81 2.48
C ARG A 206 -0.78 -21.68 1.53
N GLY A 207 -1.93 -21.07 1.78
CA GLY A 207 -2.49 -20.02 0.92
C GLY A 207 -2.10 -18.63 1.37
N VAL A 208 -2.42 -17.65 0.50
CA VAL A 208 -2.25 -16.23 0.79
C VAL A 208 -3.09 -15.78 1.99
N ASP A 209 -2.77 -14.63 2.56
CA ASP A 209 -3.38 -14.16 3.79
C ASP A 209 -4.54 -13.17 3.57
N GLY A 210 -4.90 -12.94 2.33
CA GLY A 210 -6.04 -12.09 2.02
C GLY A 210 -6.01 -11.50 0.63
N PHE A 211 -6.96 -10.58 0.41
CA PHE A 211 -7.10 -9.87 -0.85
C PHE A 211 -7.33 -8.37 -0.63
N ARG A 212 -6.63 -7.56 -1.42
CA ARG A 212 -7.07 -6.22 -1.76
C ARG A 212 -8.00 -6.33 -2.95
N LEU A 213 -9.12 -5.62 -2.94
CA LEU A 213 -10.18 -5.74 -3.94
C LEU A 213 -10.16 -4.50 -4.83
N ASP A 214 -9.84 -4.71 -6.10
CA ASP A 214 -9.75 -3.67 -7.11
C ASP A 214 -11.13 -3.09 -7.44
N TYR A 215 -11.20 -1.74 -7.50
CA TYR A 215 -12.42 -0.99 -7.85
C TYR A 215 -13.68 -1.54 -7.15
N ALA A 216 -13.53 -1.88 -5.88
CA ALA A 216 -14.48 -2.68 -5.13
C ALA A 216 -15.85 -1.99 -4.96
N GLN A 217 -15.88 -0.66 -4.92
CA GLN A 217 -17.11 0.13 -4.80
C GLN A 217 -18.09 -0.06 -5.98
N ASN A 218 -17.58 -0.49 -7.15
CA ASN A 218 -18.40 -0.69 -8.34
C ASN A 218 -19.13 -2.05 -8.35
N VAL A 219 -18.75 -2.96 -7.46
CA VAL A 219 -19.48 -4.20 -7.22
C VAL A 219 -20.47 -3.98 -6.07
N PRO A 220 -21.76 -4.35 -6.24
CA PRO A 220 -22.77 -4.12 -5.20
C PRO A 220 -22.37 -4.72 -3.84
N ARG A 221 -22.58 -3.96 -2.76
CA ARG A 221 -22.19 -4.32 -1.40
C ARG A 221 -22.66 -5.71 -0.96
N VAL A 222 -23.83 -6.15 -1.41
CA VAL A 222 -24.38 -7.46 -1.07
C VAL A 222 -23.46 -8.63 -1.48
N PHE A 223 -22.70 -8.47 -2.59
CA PHE A 223 -21.67 -9.42 -2.95
C PHE A 223 -20.56 -9.47 -1.89
N TRP A 224 -20.08 -8.34 -1.43
CA TRP A 224 -19.00 -8.27 -0.45
C TRP A 224 -19.38 -8.86 0.92
N VAL A 225 -20.65 -8.76 1.30
CA VAL A 225 -21.19 -9.48 2.47
C VAL A 225 -21.12 -10.99 2.28
N THR A 226 -21.50 -11.48 1.11
CA THR A 226 -21.40 -12.91 0.74
C THR A 226 -19.94 -13.35 0.66
N TYR A 227 -19.09 -12.54 0.00
CA TYR A 227 -17.67 -12.77 -0.15
C TYR A 227 -16.97 -12.89 1.22
N ARG A 228 -17.22 -11.95 2.14
CA ARG A 228 -16.67 -12.01 3.50
C ARG A 228 -17.04 -13.28 4.22
N LYS A 229 -18.32 -13.65 4.22
CA LYS A 229 -18.78 -14.90 4.86
C LYS A 229 -18.04 -16.10 4.30
N PHE A 230 -17.88 -16.17 2.98
CA PHE A 230 -17.16 -17.23 2.32
C PHE A 230 -15.66 -17.23 2.68
N VAL A 231 -14.97 -16.09 2.54
CA VAL A 231 -13.55 -15.95 2.86
C VAL A 231 -13.27 -16.38 4.30
N LYS A 232 -14.05 -15.85 5.26
CA LYS A 232 -13.86 -16.17 6.68
C LYS A 232 -14.22 -17.62 7.02
N SER A 233 -15.02 -18.31 6.21
CA SER A 233 -15.27 -19.74 6.33
C SER A 233 -14.10 -20.60 5.83
N VAL A 234 -13.31 -20.08 4.88
CA VAL A 234 -12.13 -20.77 4.34
C VAL A 234 -10.88 -20.48 5.19
N LYS A 235 -10.66 -19.22 5.54
CA LYS A 235 -9.52 -18.74 6.33
C LYS A 235 -10.00 -17.60 7.24
N PRO A 236 -10.31 -17.85 8.52
CA PRO A 236 -10.94 -16.88 9.43
C PRO A 236 -10.18 -15.57 9.60
N ASP A 237 -8.85 -15.63 9.55
CA ASP A 237 -7.93 -14.51 9.71
C ASP A 237 -7.54 -13.82 8.38
N ALA A 238 -8.08 -14.28 7.24
CA ALA A 238 -7.78 -13.66 5.95
C ALA A 238 -8.24 -12.20 5.90
N TYR A 239 -7.35 -11.31 5.46
CA TYR A 239 -7.57 -9.88 5.36
C TYR A 239 -8.33 -9.50 4.09
N ILE A 240 -9.30 -8.61 4.20
CA ILE A 240 -10.11 -8.12 3.07
C ILE A 240 -10.05 -6.60 3.06
N ALA A 241 -9.31 -6.01 2.13
CA ALA A 241 -9.21 -4.57 1.97
C ALA A 241 -9.86 -4.12 0.65
N GLY A 242 -10.83 -3.22 0.72
CA GLY A 242 -11.45 -2.67 -0.50
C GLY A 242 -10.72 -1.42 -1.00
N GLU A 243 -10.54 -1.30 -2.31
CA GLU A 243 -10.16 -0.03 -2.88
C GLU A 243 -11.38 0.88 -2.98
N ILE A 244 -11.29 2.01 -2.27
CA ILE A 244 -12.24 3.11 -2.36
C ILE A 244 -11.55 4.41 -1.98
N TRP A 245 -11.81 5.48 -2.73
CA TRP A 245 -11.11 6.76 -2.58
C TRP A 245 -11.83 7.74 -1.64
N THR A 246 -12.96 7.32 -1.11
CA THR A 246 -13.83 8.10 -0.22
C THR A 246 -14.06 7.33 1.08
N PRO A 247 -14.62 7.96 2.14
CA PRO A 247 -15.02 7.23 3.34
C PRO A 247 -15.97 6.06 3.03
N ALA A 248 -15.71 4.89 3.62
CA ALA A 248 -16.34 3.61 3.29
C ALA A 248 -17.23 3.03 4.42
N THR A 249 -17.92 3.90 5.18
CA THR A 249 -18.69 3.50 6.36
C THR A 249 -19.64 2.33 6.13
N SER A 250 -20.31 2.31 4.98
CA SER A 250 -21.25 1.21 4.65
C SER A 250 -20.56 -0.14 4.43
N TYR A 251 -19.28 -0.18 4.07
CA TYR A 251 -18.52 -1.41 3.84
C TYR A 251 -17.76 -1.88 5.09
N LEU A 252 -17.55 -1.00 6.06
CA LEU A 252 -16.72 -1.22 7.25
C LEU A 252 -17.56 -1.40 8.54
N ALA A 253 -18.79 -1.84 8.39
CA ALA A 253 -19.69 -2.15 9.51
C ALA A 253 -19.44 -3.56 10.11
N GLY A 254 -18.37 -4.25 9.72
CA GLY A 254 -17.97 -5.57 10.22
C GLY A 254 -18.49 -6.74 9.39
N ASP A 255 -19.25 -6.50 8.32
CA ASP A 255 -19.90 -7.55 7.52
C ASP A 255 -19.45 -7.63 6.05
N ALA A 256 -18.63 -6.68 5.56
CA ALA A 256 -18.14 -6.68 4.18
C ALA A 256 -16.61 -6.69 4.10
N TRP A 257 -15.92 -5.61 4.45
CA TRP A 257 -14.46 -5.52 4.42
C TRP A 257 -13.89 -5.38 5.82
N ASP A 258 -12.61 -5.74 6.00
CA ASP A 258 -11.86 -5.46 7.22
C ASP A 258 -11.30 -4.04 7.18
N ALA A 259 -10.87 -3.59 6.00
CA ALA A 259 -10.22 -2.29 5.80
C ALA A 259 -10.43 -1.74 4.39
N THR A 260 -9.85 -0.55 4.17
CA THR A 260 -9.69 0.05 2.84
C THR A 260 -8.27 0.57 2.64
N MET A 261 -7.90 0.81 1.38
CA MET A 261 -6.81 1.72 1.07
C MET A 261 -7.24 3.14 1.48
N GLN A 262 -6.58 3.69 2.52
CA GLN A 262 -7.04 4.93 3.18
C GLN A 262 -6.61 6.18 2.39
N TYR A 263 -7.07 6.34 1.15
CA TYR A 263 -6.82 7.55 0.34
C TYR A 263 -7.25 8.86 1.03
N PRO A 264 -8.34 8.91 1.82
CA PRO A 264 -8.65 10.09 2.61
C PRO A 264 -7.54 10.51 3.57
N PHE A 265 -6.76 9.55 4.15
CA PHE A 265 -5.59 9.84 4.96
C PHE A 265 -4.47 10.48 4.11
N ALA A 266 -4.11 9.87 2.98
CA ALA A 266 -3.12 10.42 2.05
C ALA A 266 -3.48 11.85 1.64
N ASN A 267 -4.74 12.10 1.28
CA ASN A 267 -5.24 13.42 0.90
C ASN A 267 -5.14 14.44 2.05
N ALA A 268 -5.41 14.04 3.29
CA ALA A 268 -5.28 14.92 4.45
C ALA A 268 -3.80 15.25 4.74
N VAL A 269 -2.91 14.25 4.67
CA VAL A 269 -1.47 14.43 4.84
C VAL A 269 -0.91 15.35 3.74
N GLN A 270 -1.28 15.11 2.47
CA GLN A 270 -0.87 15.98 1.36
C GLN A 270 -1.35 17.41 1.56
N ALA A 271 -2.61 17.61 1.89
CA ALA A 271 -3.20 18.93 2.11
C ALA A 271 -2.47 19.72 3.22
N PHE A 272 -2.00 19.04 4.26
CA PHE A 272 -1.29 19.67 5.35
C PHE A 272 0.18 19.93 5.02
N PHE A 273 0.94 18.94 4.56
CA PHE A 273 2.38 19.06 4.37
C PHE A 273 2.78 19.72 3.05
N ILE A 274 1.98 19.54 2.00
CA ILE A 274 2.34 19.93 0.63
C ILE A 274 1.40 21.00 0.08
N GLY A 275 0.09 20.80 0.17
CA GLY A 275 -0.88 21.52 -0.64
C GLY A 275 -0.94 20.92 -2.05
N GLY A 276 -0.54 21.65 -3.05
CA GLY A 276 -0.49 21.18 -4.45
C GLY A 276 -1.87 20.87 -5.01
N SER A 277 -2.08 19.63 -5.40
CA SER A 277 -3.37 19.14 -5.91
C SER A 277 -4.48 19.15 -4.84
N GLN A 278 -4.12 19.15 -3.56
CA GLN A 278 -5.05 19.34 -2.45
C GLN A 278 -5.00 20.80 -2.00
N LYS A 279 -6.17 21.37 -1.71
CA LYS A 279 -6.22 22.71 -1.10
C LYS A 279 -5.48 22.67 0.24
N PRO A 280 -4.49 23.58 0.48
CA PRO A 280 -3.77 23.63 1.76
C PRO A 280 -4.72 23.78 2.95
N ILE A 281 -4.41 23.08 4.03
CA ILE A 281 -5.18 23.12 5.28
C ILE A 281 -4.27 23.51 6.45
N THR A 282 -4.88 24.07 7.49
CA THR A 282 -4.20 24.46 8.72
C THR A 282 -3.98 23.25 9.64
N ALA A 283 -3.16 23.43 10.68
CA ALA A 283 -2.91 22.40 11.70
C ALA A 283 -4.21 21.97 12.41
N THR A 284 -5.09 22.92 12.72
CA THR A 284 -6.41 22.63 13.32
C THR A 284 -7.28 21.78 12.41
N VAL A 285 -7.37 22.12 11.12
CA VAL A 285 -8.17 21.33 10.15
C VAL A 285 -7.56 19.95 9.94
N PHE A 286 -6.24 19.84 9.90
CA PHE A 286 -5.56 18.55 9.78
C PHE A 286 -5.80 17.66 11.00
N ALA A 287 -5.63 18.20 12.21
CA ALA A 287 -5.91 17.49 13.46
C ALA A 287 -7.35 16.96 13.50
N GLU A 288 -8.33 17.77 13.05
CA GLU A 288 -9.72 17.34 12.99
C GLU A 288 -9.95 16.23 11.95
N ARG A 289 -9.34 16.31 10.76
CA ARG A 289 -9.41 15.22 9.77
C ARG A 289 -8.81 13.92 10.30
N LEU A 290 -7.66 14.00 10.98
CA LEU A 290 -7.05 12.85 11.62
C LEU A 290 -7.95 12.26 12.72
N ARG A 291 -8.57 13.11 13.55
CA ARG A 291 -9.54 12.69 14.56
C ARG A 291 -10.74 11.97 13.93
N GLN A 292 -11.23 12.45 12.79
CA GLN A 292 -12.34 11.81 12.08
C GLN A 292 -12.03 10.37 11.69
N PHE A 293 -10.79 10.05 11.27
CA PHE A 293 -10.40 8.68 10.92
C PHE A 293 -10.45 7.72 12.12
N ASN A 294 -10.37 8.22 13.36
CA ASN A 294 -10.51 7.40 14.57
C ASN A 294 -11.94 7.08 14.94
N ILE A 295 -12.91 7.88 14.49
CA ILE A 295 -14.31 7.81 14.96
C ILE A 295 -15.33 7.49 13.88
N ILE A 296 -14.95 7.58 12.60
CA ILE A 296 -15.88 7.32 11.48
C ILE A 296 -16.20 5.82 11.35
N TYR A 297 -15.30 4.97 11.84
CA TYR A 297 -15.44 3.51 11.87
C TYR A 297 -15.37 3.00 13.31
N PRO A 298 -15.81 1.75 13.59
CA PRO A 298 -15.44 1.08 14.84
C PRO A 298 -13.91 1.14 15.02
N PHE A 299 -13.43 1.43 16.21
CA PHE A 299 -12.01 1.73 16.44
C PHE A 299 -11.08 0.59 15.97
N GLN A 300 -11.49 -0.68 16.17
CA GLN A 300 -10.74 -1.84 15.68
C GLN A 300 -10.55 -1.82 14.16
N VAL A 301 -11.60 -1.37 13.44
CA VAL A 301 -11.53 -1.22 11.97
C VAL A 301 -10.61 -0.06 11.58
N SER A 302 -10.55 1.01 12.39
CA SER A 302 -9.64 2.12 12.16
C SER A 302 -8.17 1.69 12.28
N LEU A 303 -7.87 0.70 13.13
CA LEU A 303 -6.52 0.13 13.29
C LEU A 303 -6.05 -0.64 12.04
N ASP A 304 -6.98 -1.25 11.30
CA ASP A 304 -6.68 -2.10 10.15
C ASP A 304 -6.58 -1.34 8.82
N GLN A 305 -6.93 -0.02 8.80
CA GLN A 305 -6.92 0.78 7.57
C GLN A 305 -5.50 0.92 7.01
N MET A 306 -5.34 0.71 5.70
CA MET A 306 -4.05 0.85 5.01
C MET A 306 -3.72 2.34 4.84
N ASN A 307 -2.95 2.91 5.76
CA ASN A 307 -2.52 4.31 5.73
C ASN A 307 -1.41 4.49 4.70
N LEU A 308 -1.78 4.73 3.44
CA LEU A 308 -0.85 5.02 2.36
C LEU A 308 -0.57 6.54 2.26
N LEU A 309 0.56 6.90 1.68
CA LEU A 309 0.86 8.26 1.22
C LEU A 309 0.66 8.36 -0.30
N ASP A 310 1.02 7.32 -1.02
CA ASP A 310 0.84 7.13 -2.45
C ASP A 310 0.61 5.66 -2.80
N SER A 311 0.45 5.37 -4.08
CA SER A 311 0.23 4.04 -4.62
C SER A 311 0.58 4.00 -6.11
N HIS A 312 0.40 2.83 -6.73
CA HIS A 312 0.55 2.64 -8.18
C HIS A 312 -0.47 3.42 -9.05
N ASP A 313 -1.43 4.12 -8.44
CA ASP A 313 -2.45 4.93 -9.11
C ASP A 313 -2.29 6.43 -8.84
N THR A 314 -1.22 6.82 -8.16
CA THR A 314 -1.00 8.22 -7.79
C THR A 314 0.44 8.62 -8.05
N ASP A 315 0.70 9.93 -8.03
CA ASP A 315 2.06 10.44 -8.07
C ASP A 315 2.89 9.86 -6.93
N ARG A 316 4.16 9.56 -7.18
CA ARG A 316 5.14 9.24 -6.14
C ARG A 316 5.15 10.31 -5.07
N TRP A 317 5.19 9.89 -3.79
CA TRP A 317 5.10 10.84 -2.67
C TRP A 317 6.17 11.92 -2.72
N ALA A 318 7.41 11.55 -3.03
CA ALA A 318 8.51 12.48 -3.22
C ALA A 318 8.24 13.52 -4.31
N SER A 319 7.66 13.11 -5.43
CA SER A 319 7.35 14.00 -6.56
C SER A 319 6.26 15.02 -6.25
N ARG A 320 5.36 14.71 -5.30
CA ARG A 320 4.34 15.69 -4.86
C ARG A 320 4.96 16.90 -4.19
N PHE A 321 6.07 16.75 -3.46
CA PHE A 321 6.79 17.87 -2.84
C PHE A 321 7.40 18.80 -3.89
N VAL A 322 7.97 18.23 -4.95
CA VAL A 322 8.50 18.98 -6.11
C VAL A 322 7.37 19.71 -6.85
N ASN A 323 6.17 19.19 -6.82
CA ASN A 323 4.99 19.71 -7.50
C ASN A 323 3.99 20.38 -6.55
N ALA A 324 4.46 20.96 -5.45
CA ALA A 324 3.62 21.58 -4.42
C ALA A 324 2.65 22.64 -4.95
N ASN A 325 2.96 23.27 -6.07
CA ASN A 325 2.12 24.28 -6.73
C ASN A 325 1.32 23.71 -7.93
N HIS A 326 1.39 22.41 -8.16
CA HIS A 326 0.66 21.78 -9.26
C HIS A 326 -0.80 21.55 -8.82
N PRO A 327 -1.79 22.01 -9.59
CA PRO A 327 -3.19 21.76 -9.26
C PRO A 327 -3.52 20.26 -9.33
N ALA A 328 -4.61 19.87 -8.67
CA ALA A 328 -5.11 18.50 -8.58
C ALA A 328 -5.09 17.76 -9.91
N PRO A 329 -5.03 16.43 -9.89
CA PRO A 329 -5.06 15.59 -11.08
C PRO A 329 -6.45 15.64 -11.75
N GLU A 330 -6.84 16.81 -12.25
CA GLU A 330 -7.83 16.89 -13.35
C GLU A 330 -7.21 16.42 -14.66
N ASP A 331 -5.89 16.24 -14.67
CA ASP A 331 -5.13 15.64 -15.77
C ASP A 331 -4.56 14.29 -15.29
N PRO A 332 -5.17 13.16 -15.68
CA PRO A 332 -4.67 11.83 -15.38
C PRO A 332 -3.35 11.51 -16.12
N ASN A 333 -2.80 12.47 -16.90
CA ASN A 333 -1.56 12.26 -17.64
C ASN A 333 -0.68 13.52 -17.65
N PRO A 334 0.02 13.82 -16.55
CA PRO A 334 0.89 14.99 -16.44
C PRO A 334 2.09 14.96 -17.40
N THR A 335 2.41 13.83 -18.03
CA THR A 335 3.52 13.69 -18.99
C THR A 335 3.21 14.19 -20.40
N GLY A 336 2.07 14.88 -20.60
CA GLY A 336 1.81 15.64 -21.81
C GLY A 336 0.92 14.97 -22.86
N ARG A 337 0.29 13.84 -22.60
CA ARG A 337 -0.73 13.27 -23.51
C ARG A 337 -2.10 13.95 -23.42
N GLY A 338 -2.29 14.88 -22.52
CA GLY A 338 -3.47 15.71 -22.38
C GLY A 338 -3.17 17.20 -22.20
N GLY A 339 -1.93 17.58 -22.03
CA GLY A 339 -1.40 18.89 -22.38
C GLY A 339 -1.78 20.10 -21.53
N ARG A 340 -2.06 20.04 -20.21
CA ARG A 340 -2.40 21.27 -19.50
C ARG A 340 -1.30 21.91 -18.66
N ARG A 341 -0.33 21.19 -18.14
CA ARG A 341 0.92 21.74 -17.55
C ARG A 341 1.98 20.64 -17.50
N PRO A 342 3.26 20.92 -17.77
CA PRO A 342 4.33 19.96 -17.60
C PRO A 342 4.47 19.65 -16.11
N TYR A 343 4.36 18.37 -15.75
CA TYR A 343 4.70 17.86 -14.42
C TYR A 343 6.21 17.94 -14.23
N ASN A 344 6.66 18.46 -13.07
CA ASN A 344 8.08 18.50 -12.75
C ASN A 344 8.55 17.12 -12.29
N THR A 345 9.39 16.46 -13.08
CA THR A 345 9.96 15.14 -12.82
C THR A 345 11.39 15.22 -12.27
N SER A 346 11.85 16.39 -11.80
CA SER A 346 13.17 16.51 -11.20
C SER A 346 13.26 15.78 -9.87
N LYS A 347 14.48 15.43 -9.48
CA LYS A 347 14.79 14.87 -8.17
C LYS A 347 14.42 15.90 -7.09
N PRO A 348 13.79 15.48 -5.98
CA PRO A 348 13.55 16.36 -4.83
C PRO A 348 14.84 16.94 -4.27
N THR A 349 14.76 18.19 -3.81
CA THR A 349 15.84 18.88 -3.08
C THR A 349 15.94 18.36 -1.64
N GLU A 350 17.03 18.69 -0.96
CA GLU A 350 17.23 18.32 0.45
C GLU A 350 16.09 18.84 1.35
N LEU A 351 15.60 20.06 1.11
CA LEU A 351 14.48 20.62 1.86
C LEU A 351 13.18 19.82 1.64
N GLU A 352 12.93 19.36 0.41
CA GLU A 352 11.76 18.54 0.09
C GLU A 352 11.84 17.18 0.77
N TRP A 353 13.03 16.58 0.86
CA TRP A 353 13.25 15.35 1.64
C TRP A 353 12.96 15.56 3.13
N GLN A 354 13.47 16.63 3.75
CA GLN A 354 13.17 16.94 5.15
C GLN A 354 11.67 17.11 5.41
N ARG A 355 10.96 17.79 4.50
CA ARG A 355 9.50 17.95 4.60
C ARG A 355 8.77 16.63 4.41
N MET A 356 9.26 15.76 3.55
CA MET A 356 8.72 14.42 3.35
C MET A 356 8.83 13.56 4.62
N GLU A 357 9.98 13.60 5.32
CA GLU A 357 10.21 12.82 6.54
C GLU A 357 9.17 13.08 7.63
N GLN A 358 8.67 14.30 7.76
CA GLN A 358 7.61 14.63 8.72
C GLN A 358 6.31 13.90 8.41
N SER A 359 5.94 13.83 7.14
CA SER A 359 4.73 13.13 6.70
C SER A 359 4.82 11.61 6.92
N ILE A 360 6.02 11.04 6.72
CA ILE A 360 6.31 9.64 7.02
C ILE A 360 6.21 9.38 8.53
N ALA A 361 6.70 10.30 9.37
CA ALA A 361 6.56 10.18 10.82
C ALA A 361 5.09 10.14 11.25
N VAL A 362 4.22 10.95 10.64
CA VAL A 362 2.77 10.88 10.88
C VAL A 362 2.19 9.55 10.39
N GLN A 363 2.56 9.08 9.19
CA GLN A 363 2.11 7.80 8.65
C GLN A 363 2.41 6.64 9.61
N MET A 364 3.63 6.60 10.14
CA MET A 364 4.11 5.51 10.99
C MET A 364 3.62 5.59 12.44
N THR A 365 3.07 6.73 12.86
CA THR A 365 2.67 6.93 14.26
C THR A 365 1.18 7.17 14.46
N TYR A 366 0.42 7.46 13.41
CA TYR A 366 -1.03 7.66 13.55
C TYR A 366 -1.79 6.32 13.53
N VAL A 367 -3.09 6.36 13.83
CA VAL A 367 -3.98 5.18 13.86
C VAL A 367 -4.14 4.59 12.47
N GLY A 368 -3.94 3.29 12.33
CA GLY A 368 -4.01 2.53 11.08
C GLY A 368 -2.72 1.75 10.80
N ALA A 369 -2.74 0.88 9.82
CA ALA A 369 -1.61 0.11 9.36
C ALA A 369 -0.82 0.89 8.30
N PRO A 370 0.42 1.33 8.55
CA PRO A 370 1.22 2.03 7.55
C PRO A 370 1.46 1.18 6.32
N MET A 371 1.19 1.71 5.13
CA MET A 371 1.46 1.08 3.85
C MET A 371 2.52 1.88 3.10
N VAL A 372 3.67 1.27 2.83
CA VAL A 372 4.76 1.87 2.05
C VAL A 372 4.64 1.39 0.60
N TYR A 373 4.57 2.32 -0.34
CA TYR A 373 4.68 2.00 -1.76
C TYR A 373 6.15 1.75 -2.09
N TYR A 374 6.44 0.65 -2.80
CA TYR A 374 7.83 0.25 -3.06
C TYR A 374 8.67 1.37 -3.66
N GLY A 375 9.88 1.53 -3.16
CA GLY A 375 10.82 2.52 -3.63
C GLY A 375 10.74 3.88 -2.96
N ASP A 376 9.66 4.19 -2.23
CA ASP A 376 9.60 5.40 -1.42
C ASP A 376 10.67 5.40 -0.35
N GLU A 377 10.95 4.22 0.22
CA GLU A 377 11.95 4.02 1.26
C GLU A 377 13.39 4.28 0.79
N VAL A 378 13.60 4.27 -0.52
CA VAL A 378 14.92 4.55 -1.13
C VAL A 378 14.95 5.84 -1.95
N GLY A 379 13.88 6.63 -1.86
CA GLY A 379 13.77 7.93 -2.50
C GLY A 379 13.49 7.87 -3.99
N MET A 380 12.69 6.92 -4.46
CA MET A 380 12.19 6.95 -5.82
C MET A 380 11.24 8.12 -6.03
N TRP A 381 11.33 8.73 -7.18
CA TRP A 381 10.43 9.80 -7.63
C TRP A 381 9.96 9.51 -9.06
N GLY A 382 8.86 10.10 -9.47
CA GLY A 382 8.25 9.92 -10.79
C GLY A 382 6.87 10.56 -10.80
N ALA A 383 6.31 10.79 -11.98
CA ALA A 383 4.98 11.37 -12.13
C ALA A 383 3.89 10.40 -11.63
N THR A 384 2.67 10.55 -12.11
CA THR A 384 1.56 9.63 -11.86
C THR A 384 1.62 8.42 -12.80
N ASP A 385 0.67 7.47 -12.66
CA ASP A 385 0.52 6.33 -13.55
C ASP A 385 0.72 6.74 -15.03
N PRO A 386 1.65 6.07 -15.73
CA PRO A 386 2.47 4.91 -15.35
C PRO A 386 3.89 5.23 -14.90
N ASP A 387 4.29 6.49 -14.82
CA ASP A 387 5.67 6.89 -14.53
C ASP A 387 6.05 6.67 -13.06
N ASP A 388 5.07 6.51 -12.17
CA ASP A 388 5.24 6.09 -10.78
C ASP A 388 5.62 4.60 -10.64
N ARG A 389 5.43 3.79 -11.70
CA ARG A 389 5.65 2.33 -11.72
C ARG A 389 7.01 1.92 -12.28
N GLN A 390 8.03 2.73 -12.08
CA GLN A 390 9.40 2.44 -12.52
C GLN A 390 9.97 1.23 -11.76
N PRO A 391 10.99 0.53 -12.35
CA PRO A 391 11.71 -0.51 -11.63
C PRO A 391 12.32 -0.01 -10.34
N MET A 392 12.33 -0.87 -9.31
CA MET A 392 12.95 -0.58 -8.01
C MET A 392 14.43 -0.24 -8.15
N ILE A 393 14.89 0.74 -7.38
CA ILE A 393 16.31 1.09 -7.25
C ILE A 393 16.95 0.13 -6.23
N TRP A 394 17.79 -0.77 -6.72
CA TRP A 394 18.54 -1.70 -5.90
C TRP A 394 19.97 -1.23 -5.70
N LYS A 395 20.48 -1.31 -4.48
CA LYS A 395 21.82 -0.81 -4.12
C LYS A 395 22.94 -1.52 -4.86
N ASP A 396 22.81 -2.80 -5.09
CA ASP A 396 23.80 -3.65 -5.76
C ASP A 396 23.77 -3.58 -7.30
N LEU A 397 22.75 -2.90 -7.86
CA LEU A 397 22.66 -2.63 -9.30
C LEU A 397 23.26 -1.27 -9.70
N ALA A 398 23.78 -0.51 -8.74
CA ALA A 398 24.49 0.74 -9.05
C ALA A 398 25.84 0.45 -9.76
N PRO A 399 26.33 1.37 -10.65
CA PRO A 399 25.69 2.64 -11.02
C PRO A 399 24.55 2.49 -12.02
N TYR A 400 23.58 3.40 -11.95
CA TYR A 400 22.50 3.50 -12.93
C TYR A 400 22.90 4.41 -14.10
N ASP A 401 22.22 4.25 -15.25
CA ASP A 401 22.49 5.05 -16.46
C ASP A 401 22.22 6.55 -16.22
N ASP A 402 21.22 6.89 -15.40
CA ASP A 402 20.97 8.24 -14.93
C ASP A 402 21.71 8.46 -13.59
N PRO A 403 22.72 9.34 -13.54
CA PRO A 403 23.51 9.58 -12.33
C PRO A 403 22.72 10.24 -11.19
N GLU A 404 21.54 10.80 -11.45
CA GLU A 404 20.66 11.31 -10.40
C GLU A 404 19.92 10.17 -9.65
N VAL A 405 19.78 9.01 -10.30
CA VAL A 405 19.15 7.82 -9.70
C VAL A 405 20.13 7.15 -8.76
N THR A 406 19.86 7.25 -7.49
CA THR A 406 20.71 6.69 -6.43
C THR A 406 19.86 6.07 -5.34
N PHE A 407 20.35 5.02 -4.71
CA PHE A 407 19.76 4.46 -3.51
C PHE A 407 19.99 5.45 -2.36
N ASN A 408 18.92 6.06 -1.82
CA ASN A 408 19.00 6.98 -0.70
C ASN A 408 19.09 6.21 0.61
N GLN A 409 20.32 5.94 1.08
CA GLN A 409 20.56 5.18 2.30
C GLN A 409 20.04 5.89 3.54
N GLU A 410 20.13 7.20 3.61
CA GLU A 410 19.67 7.97 4.77
C GLU A 410 18.15 7.89 4.95
N LEU A 411 17.40 8.00 3.84
CA LEU A 411 15.96 7.83 3.85
C LEU A 411 15.56 6.39 4.19
N PHE A 412 16.28 5.39 3.65
CA PHE A 412 16.07 3.99 4.01
C PHE A 412 16.23 3.77 5.51
N ASP A 413 17.32 4.27 6.11
CA ASP A 413 17.58 4.15 7.54
C ASP A 413 16.51 4.88 8.37
N ARG A 414 15.95 5.97 7.84
CA ARG A 414 14.82 6.69 8.47
C ARG A 414 13.54 5.85 8.46
N TYR A 415 13.21 5.18 7.35
CA TYR A 415 12.07 4.26 7.28
C TYR A 415 12.26 3.08 8.24
N VAL A 416 13.44 2.45 8.23
CA VAL A 416 13.77 1.35 9.16
C VAL A 416 13.57 1.79 10.61
N ARG A 417 14.05 2.98 10.98
CA ARG A 417 13.87 3.53 12.32
C ARG A 417 12.40 3.75 12.68
N LEU A 418 11.64 4.38 11.81
CA LEU A 418 10.21 4.66 12.05
C LEU A 418 9.38 3.37 12.14
N ILE A 419 9.65 2.38 11.28
CA ILE A 419 9.01 1.07 11.33
C ILE A 419 9.38 0.34 12.65
N ALA A 420 10.66 0.40 13.06
CA ALA A 420 11.09 -0.17 14.33
C ALA A 420 10.43 0.51 15.55
N ILE A 421 10.22 1.82 15.51
CA ILE A 421 9.46 2.57 16.52
C ILE A 421 8.00 2.09 16.53
N HIS A 422 7.37 1.98 15.37
CA HIS A 422 5.98 1.50 15.26
C HIS A 422 5.83 0.11 15.88
N HIS A 423 6.75 -0.82 15.60
CA HIS A 423 6.71 -2.18 16.15
C HIS A 423 7.03 -2.25 17.64
N ARG A 424 7.88 -1.35 18.13
CA ARG A 424 8.24 -1.35 19.56
C ARG A 424 7.07 -1.00 20.44
N PHE A 425 6.27 -0.02 20.07
CA PHE A 425 5.27 0.56 20.95
C PHE A 425 3.86 0.04 20.62
N ALA A 426 3.31 -0.79 21.49
CA ALA A 426 1.92 -1.27 21.37
C ALA A 426 0.92 -0.11 21.27
N ALA A 427 1.20 1.04 21.90
CA ALA A 427 0.37 2.23 21.79
C ALA A 427 0.31 2.78 20.36
N LEU A 428 1.36 2.64 19.54
CA LEU A 428 1.32 3.03 18.12
C LEU A 428 0.53 2.04 17.26
N GLN A 429 0.45 0.78 17.68
CA GLN A 429 -0.28 -0.26 16.96
C GLN A 429 -1.78 -0.26 17.30
N THR A 430 -2.13 -0.17 18.59
CA THR A 430 -3.50 -0.38 19.06
C THR A 430 -4.05 0.72 19.97
N GLY A 431 -3.26 1.76 20.28
CA GLY A 431 -3.66 2.86 21.15
C GLY A 431 -4.54 3.90 20.46
N PHE A 432 -5.25 4.68 21.25
CA PHE A 432 -6.02 5.82 20.78
C PHE A 432 -5.12 7.02 20.47
N ALA A 433 -5.56 7.88 19.55
CA ALA A 433 -4.86 9.14 19.27
C ALA A 433 -5.63 10.33 19.84
N HIS A 434 -4.91 11.22 20.54
CA HIS A 434 -5.46 12.46 21.07
C HIS A 434 -4.63 13.65 20.61
N THR A 435 -5.28 14.66 20.03
CA THR A 435 -4.60 15.93 19.70
C THR A 435 -4.28 16.71 20.97
N LEU A 436 -3.02 17.06 21.14
CA LEU A 436 -2.52 17.86 22.25
C LEU A 436 -2.36 19.32 21.89
N LEU A 437 -1.98 19.59 20.64
CA LEU A 437 -1.77 20.92 20.10
C LEU A 437 -2.08 20.94 18.60
N ALA A 438 -2.78 21.98 18.17
CA ALA A 438 -2.87 22.37 16.77
C ALA A 438 -2.77 23.89 16.70
N ASP A 439 -1.61 24.41 16.28
CA ASP A 439 -1.34 25.84 16.23
C ASP A 439 -1.17 26.29 14.78
N ASP A 440 -2.19 26.96 14.29
CA ASP A 440 -2.25 27.40 12.89
C ASP A 440 -1.25 28.54 12.60
N ALA A 441 -1.00 29.40 13.59
CA ALA A 441 -0.11 30.53 13.41
C ALA A 441 1.37 30.12 13.30
N ARG A 442 1.77 29.09 14.04
CA ARG A 442 3.13 28.55 14.07
C ARG A 442 3.32 27.28 13.23
N ASN A 443 2.25 26.74 12.62
CA ASN A 443 2.26 25.48 11.90
C ASN A 443 2.76 24.29 12.74
N LEU A 444 2.29 24.19 14.00
CA LEU A 444 2.64 23.13 14.92
C LEU A 444 1.50 22.15 15.11
N LEU A 445 1.84 20.88 15.19
CA LEU A 445 0.92 19.81 15.57
C LEU A 445 1.57 18.94 16.64
N ALA A 446 0.82 18.59 17.68
CA ALA A 446 1.22 17.53 18.59
C ALA A 446 0.02 16.64 18.94
N TYR A 447 0.28 15.34 19.08
CA TYR A 447 -0.70 14.36 19.51
C TYR A 447 -0.05 13.27 20.36
N SER A 448 -0.87 12.57 21.13
CA SER A 448 -0.45 11.34 21.81
C SER A 448 -1.07 10.11 21.16
N ARG A 449 -0.42 8.97 21.39
CA ARG A 449 -0.96 7.64 21.20
C ARG A 449 -0.97 6.95 22.56
N ASP A 450 -2.14 6.54 23.00
CA ASP A 450 -2.37 6.13 24.39
C ASP A 450 -2.97 4.73 24.45
N LEU A 451 -2.32 3.85 25.25
CA LEU A 451 -2.78 2.49 25.51
C LEU A 451 -2.58 2.17 27.01
N GLY A 452 -3.64 2.23 27.80
CA GLY A 452 -3.51 2.15 29.25
C GLY A 452 -2.59 3.24 29.80
N ASP A 453 -1.55 2.86 30.51
CA ASP A 453 -0.54 3.78 31.08
C ASP A 453 0.61 4.10 30.11
N ALA A 454 0.59 3.51 28.92
CA ALA A 454 1.60 3.78 27.89
C ALA A 454 1.20 4.98 27.03
N HIS A 455 2.05 5.98 26.98
CA HIS A 455 1.84 7.22 26.20
C HIS A 455 3.04 7.49 25.30
N ILE A 456 2.79 7.65 24.02
CA ILE A 456 3.77 8.09 23.03
C ILE A 456 3.33 9.47 22.52
N TYR A 457 4.22 10.43 22.56
CA TYR A 457 3.93 11.80 22.13
C TYR A 457 4.66 12.10 20.83
N VAL A 458 3.93 12.65 19.87
CA VAL A 458 4.46 13.04 18.56
C VAL A 458 4.28 14.55 18.41
N ALA A 459 5.35 15.25 18.08
CA ALA A 459 5.33 16.69 17.85
C ALA A 459 5.97 17.01 16.51
N ILE A 460 5.31 17.87 15.73
CA ILE A 460 5.67 18.25 14.36
C ILE A 460 5.76 19.77 14.26
N ASN A 461 6.87 20.26 13.72
CA ASN A 461 7.06 21.65 13.34
C ASN A 461 7.13 21.79 11.82
N LYS A 462 6.04 22.21 11.18
CA LYS A 462 5.98 22.46 9.73
C LYS A 462 6.35 23.91 9.39
N SER A 463 7.27 24.52 10.10
CA SER A 463 7.73 25.89 9.81
C SER A 463 9.24 25.93 9.55
N GLU A 464 9.68 27.00 8.90
CA GLU A 464 11.09 27.26 8.56
C GLU A 464 11.92 27.72 9.76
N THR A 465 11.30 27.90 10.91
CA THR A 465 11.95 28.39 12.13
C THR A 465 11.87 27.39 13.25
N ALA A 466 12.90 27.35 14.10
CA ALA A 466 12.84 26.56 15.32
C ALA A 466 11.71 27.08 16.23
N GLN A 467 10.98 26.15 16.84
CA GLN A 467 9.83 26.46 17.68
C GLN A 467 9.99 25.83 19.05
N SER A 468 9.49 26.53 20.06
CA SER A 468 9.37 26.02 21.42
C SER A 468 7.89 26.01 21.82
N VAL A 469 7.42 24.91 22.39
CA VAL A 469 6.02 24.73 22.73
C VAL A 469 5.85 24.06 24.07
N ASP A 470 4.93 24.58 24.88
CA ASP A 470 4.55 23.97 26.13
C ASP A 470 3.40 22.99 25.90
N LEU A 471 3.58 21.75 26.33
CA LEU A 471 2.59 20.69 26.25
C LEU A 471 2.25 20.14 27.64
N THR A 472 1.03 19.73 27.80
CA THR A 472 0.61 18.92 28.94
C THR A 472 0.79 17.45 28.56
N ILE A 473 1.79 16.78 29.17
CA ILE A 473 2.18 15.42 28.86
C ILE A 473 2.63 14.69 30.14
N GLY A 474 2.36 13.39 30.19
CA GLY A 474 2.70 12.57 31.36
C GLY A 474 1.77 12.77 32.55
N PRO A 475 2.05 12.05 33.64
CA PRO A 475 1.26 12.14 34.87
C PRO A 475 1.34 13.54 35.50
N PRO A 476 0.21 14.12 35.96
CA PRO A 476 0.19 15.50 36.47
C PRO A 476 0.83 15.66 37.85
N ASP A 477 1.12 14.58 38.53
CA ASP A 477 1.64 14.54 39.90
C ASP A 477 3.12 14.12 40.02
N LYS A 478 3.74 13.75 38.88
CA LYS A 478 5.11 13.24 38.82
C LYS A 478 5.96 13.94 37.77
N ASP A 479 7.26 13.91 37.99
CA ASP A 479 8.23 14.23 36.96
C ASP A 479 8.36 13.04 36.01
N TYR A 480 8.42 13.35 34.71
CA TYR A 480 8.37 12.33 33.66
C TYR A 480 9.43 12.62 32.59
N ALA A 481 10.46 11.78 32.54
CA ALA A 481 11.59 11.95 31.63
C ALA A 481 11.41 11.12 30.36
N MET A 482 11.59 11.75 29.20
CA MET A 482 11.43 11.13 27.89
C MET A 482 12.65 11.36 27.01
N ILE A 483 12.89 10.41 26.12
CA ILE A 483 13.88 10.54 25.04
C ILE A 483 13.15 10.77 23.72
N ASP A 484 13.87 11.32 22.74
CA ASP A 484 13.41 11.36 21.36
C ASP A 484 13.87 10.11 20.63
N TRP A 485 12.92 9.22 20.29
CA TRP A 485 13.19 7.97 19.60
C TRP A 485 13.59 8.16 18.13
N LEU A 486 13.36 9.36 17.56
CA LEU A 486 13.89 9.72 16.24
C LEU A 486 15.37 10.09 16.27
N ASP A 487 15.88 10.55 17.41
CA ASP A 487 17.28 10.97 17.55
C ASP A 487 18.21 9.74 17.65
N PRO A 488 19.14 9.52 16.69
CA PRO A 488 20.08 8.41 16.75
C PRO A 488 21.05 8.49 17.94
N ALA A 489 21.23 9.65 18.54
CA ALA A 489 22.02 9.80 19.77
C ALA A 489 21.28 9.31 21.01
N GLN A 490 19.97 9.15 20.96
CA GLN A 490 19.13 8.74 22.08
C GLN A 490 18.57 7.32 21.95
N ALA A 491 18.34 6.86 20.73
CA ALA A 491 17.90 5.49 20.45
C ALA A 491 18.62 4.95 19.22
N VAL A 492 18.97 3.66 19.25
CA VAL A 492 19.68 2.99 18.15
C VAL A 492 18.86 1.84 17.59
N VAL A 493 18.87 1.71 16.28
CA VAL A 493 18.32 0.55 15.59
C VAL A 493 19.31 -0.60 15.69
N GLN A 494 18.83 -1.74 16.15
CA GLN A 494 19.56 -3.00 16.19
C GLN A 494 19.01 -3.96 15.13
N ASN A 495 19.81 -4.94 14.74
CA ASN A 495 19.44 -5.96 13.76
C ASN A 495 19.03 -5.38 12.40
N ALA A 496 19.57 -4.23 12.00
CA ALA A 496 19.30 -3.63 10.70
C ALA A 496 19.67 -4.55 9.52
N ALA A 497 20.53 -5.57 9.76
CA ALA A 497 20.92 -6.58 8.79
C ALA A 497 20.35 -7.98 9.16
N ALA A 498 19.09 -8.00 9.63
CA ALA A 498 18.39 -9.21 10.08
C ALA A 498 18.76 -10.49 9.31
N LYS A 499 19.44 -11.44 9.96
CA LYS A 499 19.98 -12.64 9.33
C LYS A 499 19.05 -13.86 9.43
N THR A 500 18.15 -13.84 10.40
CA THR A 500 17.19 -14.92 10.63
C THR A 500 15.75 -14.42 10.48
N PRO A 501 14.79 -15.31 10.21
CA PRO A 501 13.37 -14.93 10.08
C PRO A 501 12.79 -14.17 11.29
N ASP A 502 13.29 -14.49 12.49
CA ASP A 502 12.82 -13.89 13.75
C ASP A 502 13.50 -12.54 14.06
N GLU A 503 14.58 -12.20 13.33
CA GLU A 503 15.31 -10.95 13.51
C GLU A 503 14.73 -9.88 12.60
N ARG A 504 13.99 -8.93 13.16
CA ARG A 504 13.59 -7.68 12.51
C ARG A 504 14.34 -6.53 13.13
N PRO A 505 14.46 -5.39 12.43
CA PRO A 505 15.01 -4.19 13.04
C PRO A 505 14.24 -3.86 14.33
N GLN A 506 14.99 -3.69 15.41
CA GLN A 506 14.49 -3.29 16.71
C GLN A 506 15.12 -1.98 17.10
N ILE A 507 14.43 -1.17 17.90
CA ILE A 507 14.97 0.08 18.41
C ILE A 507 15.09 0.03 19.92
N GLN A 508 16.22 0.48 20.46
CA GLN A 508 16.50 0.52 21.88
C GLN A 508 17.06 1.88 22.29
N ALA A 509 16.70 2.33 23.47
CA ALA A 509 17.30 3.51 24.08
C ALA A 509 18.80 3.29 24.34
N VAL A 510 19.59 4.31 24.09
CA VAL A 510 21.02 4.32 24.46
C VAL A 510 21.16 4.27 25.98
N SER A 511 22.09 3.45 26.47
CA SER A 511 22.36 3.34 27.91
C SER A 511 22.76 4.69 28.53
N ARG A 512 22.11 5.06 29.63
CA ARG A 512 22.35 6.33 30.34
C ARG A 512 22.19 7.59 29.48
N VAL A 513 21.29 7.56 28.50
CA VAL A 513 20.98 8.73 27.69
C VAL A 513 20.38 9.85 28.55
N LYS A 514 20.79 11.09 28.27
CA LYS A 514 20.15 12.27 28.87
C LYS A 514 18.76 12.44 28.26
N PRO A 515 17.72 12.68 29.08
CA PRO A 515 16.38 12.95 28.53
C PRO A 515 16.40 14.10 27.55
N ALA A 516 15.66 13.98 26.45
CA ALA A 516 15.39 15.09 25.53
C ALA A 516 14.44 16.10 26.16
N VAL A 517 13.47 15.57 26.93
CA VAL A 517 12.40 16.36 27.56
C VAL A 517 12.14 15.80 28.96
N THR A 518 11.95 16.70 29.91
CA THR A 518 11.44 16.36 31.24
C THR A 518 10.15 17.12 31.48
N ALA A 519 9.08 16.40 31.74
CA ALA A 519 7.82 17.00 32.17
C ALA A 519 7.84 17.11 33.69
N HIS A 520 7.56 18.30 34.19
CA HIS A 520 7.37 18.59 35.61
C HIS A 520 5.89 18.74 35.92
N LYS A 521 5.35 17.83 36.74
CA LYS A 521 3.91 17.81 37.09
C LYS A 521 3.01 17.91 35.85
N GLY A 522 3.30 17.09 34.85
CA GLY A 522 2.52 17.01 33.63
C GLY A 522 2.72 18.18 32.63
N LYS A 523 3.73 19.03 32.80
CA LYS A 523 4.05 20.10 31.87
C LYS A 523 5.47 19.98 31.35
N ALA A 524 5.65 20.13 30.06
CA ALA A 524 6.98 20.12 29.43
C ALA A 524 7.07 21.14 28.30
N THR A 525 8.25 21.75 28.18
CA THR A 525 8.61 22.56 27.01
C THR A 525 9.37 21.68 26.03
N ILE A 526 8.90 21.60 24.79
CA ILE A 526 9.49 20.85 23.69
C ILE A 526 10.10 21.84 22.69
N SER A 527 11.35 21.62 22.31
CA SER A 527 12.04 22.43 21.31
C SER A 527 12.16 21.64 20.00
N LEU A 528 11.55 22.15 18.94
CA LEU A 528 11.51 21.54 17.62
C LEU A 528 12.37 22.33 16.63
N LYS A 529 13.24 21.63 15.90
CA LYS A 529 14.00 22.21 14.78
C LYS A 529 13.07 22.68 13.65
N PRO A 530 13.50 23.55 12.75
CA PRO A 530 12.78 23.80 11.50
C PRO A 530 12.49 22.50 10.78
N TRP A 531 11.28 22.35 10.28
CA TRP A 531 10.83 21.12 9.59
C TRP A 531 11.11 19.84 10.40
N GLY A 532 11.05 19.92 11.73
CA GLY A 532 11.41 18.84 12.64
C GLY A 532 10.21 18.04 13.13
N ALA A 533 10.47 16.79 13.44
CA ALA A 533 9.55 15.89 14.16
C ALA A 533 10.26 15.31 15.38
N MET A 534 9.51 15.01 16.45
CA MET A 534 9.98 14.26 17.62
C MET A 534 8.95 13.17 17.96
N ILE A 535 9.45 12.02 18.39
CA ILE A 535 8.65 10.93 18.96
C ILE A 535 9.16 10.66 20.35
N LEU A 536 8.40 11.11 21.34
CA LEU A 536 8.81 11.12 22.74
C LEU A 536 8.13 10.00 23.54
N ALA A 537 8.94 9.25 24.26
CA ALA A 537 8.50 8.26 25.24
C ALA A 537 9.61 8.04 26.27
N PRO A 538 9.31 7.44 27.45
CA PRO A 538 10.34 7.02 28.38
C PRO A 538 11.34 6.05 27.73
N ALA A 539 12.60 6.09 28.16
CA ALA A 539 13.62 5.14 27.68
C ALA A 539 13.27 3.67 28.01
N SER A 540 12.48 3.44 29.05
CA SER A 540 11.98 2.11 29.47
C SER A 540 10.65 1.71 28.85
N ALA A 541 10.03 2.55 27.99
CA ALA A 541 8.73 2.26 27.39
C ALA A 541 8.78 1.08 26.41
N HIS A 542 7.70 0.30 26.37
CA HIS A 542 7.52 -0.88 25.51
C HIS A 542 6.23 -0.79 24.69
#